data_59c89d61ede45e63e471c42e374c47fa
#
_entry.id   59c89d61ede45e63e471c42e374c47fa
#
_cell.length_a   1.000
_cell.length_b   1.000
_cell.length_c   1.000
_cell.angle_alpha   90.00
_cell.angle_beta   90.00
_cell.angle_gamma   90.00
#
_symmetry.space_group_name_H-M   'P 1'
#
loop_
_entity.id
_entity.type
_entity.pdbx_description
1 polymer ?
#
loop_
_entity_poly.entity_id
_entity_poly.type
_entity_poly.pdbx_seq_one_letter_code
_entity_poly.pdbx_strand_id
1 'polypeptide(L)'
;KAKYPDLKELPNISTIHGLALRIIKENNNYSRLGLDFDFEIIDEIKRTAILNEIIYSLGIQNDKIDLYDSAISTYKNELANYGEFDCQNRLFLNVFNAYQNKLKEQNLIDYDDLLLLSLKLLKENPDILEYYQNIVKIIIEDEAQDSSFIQQNLISLLGGKYKNIIRCGDINQAITSTFTNSDVKGFREFMKNSKNVVMDRCQRCSTGVLDCANNTVKWSNKEKYEAFSDLINR
;
A
#
# COMPACT_ATOMS: atom_id res chain seq x y z
N LYS A 1 7.93 -18.27 -21.34
CA LYS A 1 7.72 -19.68 -21.80
C LYS A 1 8.99 -20.32 -22.34
N ALA A 2 9.88 -19.59 -23.05
CA ALA A 2 11.08 -20.17 -23.64
C ALA A 2 12.04 -20.84 -22.63
N LYS A 3 12.05 -20.38 -21.36
CA LYS A 3 12.93 -20.91 -20.30
C LYS A 3 12.30 -22.07 -19.51
N TYR A 4 10.98 -22.19 -19.57
CA TYR A 4 10.22 -23.21 -18.83
C TYR A 4 9.06 -23.73 -19.71
N PRO A 5 9.36 -24.61 -20.68
CA PRO A 5 8.37 -25.08 -21.67
C PRO A 5 7.22 -25.88 -21.06
N ASP A 6 7.44 -26.50 -19.90
CA ASP A 6 6.46 -27.37 -19.24
C ASP A 6 5.42 -26.62 -18.39
N LEU A 7 5.56 -25.28 -18.25
CA LEU A 7 4.57 -24.47 -17.54
C LEU A 7 3.29 -24.34 -18.37
N LYS A 8 2.23 -24.98 -17.93
CA LYS A 8 0.89 -24.89 -18.54
C LYS A 8 0.33 -23.47 -18.44
N GLU A 9 0.55 -22.79 -17.31
CA GLU A 9 0.11 -21.42 -17.05
C GLU A 9 1.29 -20.57 -16.57
N LEU A 10 1.33 -19.31 -16.98
CA LEU A 10 2.30 -18.35 -16.50
C LEU A 10 1.81 -17.74 -15.17
N PRO A 11 2.74 -17.45 -14.24
CA PRO A 11 2.38 -16.70 -13.04
C PRO A 11 1.85 -15.32 -13.45
N ASN A 12 0.90 -14.82 -12.69
CA ASN A 12 0.44 -13.46 -12.83
C ASN A 12 1.43 -12.52 -12.14
N ILE A 13 2.06 -11.65 -12.89
CA ILE A 13 3.02 -10.66 -12.40
C ILE A 13 2.38 -9.29 -12.58
N SER A 14 2.19 -8.56 -11.49
CA SER A 14 1.61 -7.22 -11.51
C SER A 14 2.08 -6.41 -10.29
N THR A 15 1.92 -5.10 -10.35
CA THR A 15 1.95 -4.29 -9.12
C THR A 15 0.72 -4.58 -8.27
N ILE A 16 0.77 -4.25 -6.98
CA ILE A 16 -0.39 -4.43 -6.07
C ILE A 16 -1.57 -3.57 -6.55
N HIS A 17 -1.33 -2.36 -7.04
CA HIS A 17 -2.36 -1.51 -7.65
C HIS A 17 -2.95 -2.14 -8.93
N GLY A 18 -2.12 -2.75 -9.76
CA GLY A 18 -2.59 -3.49 -10.95
C GLY A 18 -3.48 -4.69 -10.58
N LEU A 19 -3.14 -5.39 -9.49
CA LEU A 19 -3.98 -6.45 -8.94
C LEU A 19 -5.32 -5.90 -8.42
N ALA A 20 -5.29 -4.79 -7.67
CA ALA A 20 -6.48 -4.11 -7.16
C ALA A 20 -7.42 -3.68 -8.30
N LEU A 21 -6.86 -3.05 -9.34
CA LEU A 21 -7.63 -2.66 -10.53
C LEU A 21 -8.30 -3.87 -11.20
N ARG A 22 -7.58 -4.97 -11.32
CA ARG A 22 -8.15 -6.19 -11.89
C ARG A 22 -9.30 -6.73 -11.04
N ILE A 23 -9.15 -6.77 -9.71
CA ILE A 23 -10.21 -7.18 -8.79
C ILE A 23 -11.47 -6.33 -8.98
N ILE A 24 -11.31 -5.02 -9.14
CA ILE A 24 -12.44 -4.11 -9.34
C ILE A 24 -13.10 -4.31 -10.72
N LYS A 25 -12.30 -4.48 -11.78
CA LYS A 25 -12.84 -4.58 -13.16
C LYS A 25 -13.38 -5.96 -13.53
N GLU A 26 -12.81 -7.02 -12.99
CA GLU A 26 -13.17 -8.38 -13.35
C GLU A 26 -14.61 -8.71 -12.91
N ASN A 27 -15.33 -9.44 -13.75
CA ASN A 27 -16.72 -9.86 -13.50
C ASN A 27 -17.69 -8.70 -13.14
N ASN A 28 -17.40 -7.49 -13.63
CA ASN A 28 -18.18 -6.26 -13.34
C ASN A 28 -18.27 -5.92 -11.83
N ASN A 29 -17.26 -6.29 -11.06
CA ASN A 29 -17.22 -6.03 -9.62
C ASN A 29 -17.32 -4.53 -9.28
N TYR A 30 -16.91 -3.63 -10.19
CA TYR A 30 -17.05 -2.18 -10.05
C TYR A 30 -18.50 -1.75 -9.74
N SER A 31 -19.49 -2.45 -10.28
CA SER A 31 -20.90 -2.12 -10.02
C SER A 31 -21.31 -2.26 -8.56
N ARG A 32 -20.69 -3.18 -7.81
CA ARG A 32 -20.91 -3.34 -6.36
C ARG A 32 -20.33 -2.18 -5.55
N LEU A 33 -19.44 -1.40 -6.14
CA LEU A 33 -18.85 -0.19 -5.57
C LEU A 33 -19.59 1.08 -5.97
N GLY A 34 -20.62 0.96 -6.84
CA GLY A 34 -21.35 2.09 -7.39
C GLY A 34 -20.57 2.86 -8.44
N LEU A 35 -19.60 2.21 -9.10
CA LEU A 35 -18.86 2.73 -10.24
C LEU A 35 -19.48 2.24 -11.54
N ASP A 36 -19.36 3.03 -12.62
CA ASP A 36 -19.71 2.62 -13.94
C ASP A 36 -18.55 1.91 -14.65
N PHE A 37 -18.82 1.21 -15.75
CA PHE A 37 -17.82 0.40 -16.47
C PHE A 37 -16.63 1.21 -17.00
N ASP A 38 -16.83 2.49 -17.26
CA ASP A 38 -15.86 3.44 -17.83
C ASP A 38 -15.21 4.35 -16.76
N PHE A 39 -15.27 3.95 -15.49
CA PHE A 39 -14.59 4.72 -14.45
C PHE A 39 -13.10 4.94 -14.78
N GLU A 40 -12.62 6.13 -14.45
CA GLU A 40 -11.23 6.52 -14.68
C GLU A 40 -10.43 6.59 -13.38
N ILE A 41 -9.15 6.24 -13.47
CA ILE A 41 -8.17 6.46 -12.40
C ILE A 41 -7.47 7.78 -12.67
N ILE A 42 -7.60 8.73 -11.74
CA ILE A 42 -6.97 10.03 -11.90
C ILE A 42 -5.48 9.98 -11.53
N ASP A 43 -4.68 10.76 -12.25
CA ASP A 43 -3.29 11.02 -11.93
C ASP A 43 -3.13 12.15 -10.90
N GLU A 44 -1.89 12.41 -10.47
CA GLU A 44 -1.57 13.47 -9.51
C GLU A 44 -1.95 14.87 -10.03
N ILE A 45 -1.86 15.11 -11.33
CA ILE A 45 -2.20 16.41 -11.93
C ILE A 45 -3.69 16.68 -11.79
N LYS A 46 -4.53 15.71 -12.17
CA LYS A 46 -5.99 15.81 -12.07
C LYS A 46 -6.44 15.85 -10.60
N ARG A 47 -5.78 15.07 -9.72
CA ARG A 47 -6.00 15.07 -8.26
C ARG A 47 -5.75 16.46 -7.68
N THR A 48 -4.60 17.06 -7.96
CA THR A 48 -4.23 18.40 -7.51
C THR A 48 -5.21 19.46 -8.05
N ALA A 49 -5.63 19.35 -9.31
CA ALA A 49 -6.61 20.28 -9.88
C ALA A 49 -7.97 20.24 -9.15
N ILE A 50 -8.47 19.03 -8.85
CA ILE A 50 -9.71 18.85 -8.08
C ILE A 50 -9.57 19.41 -6.67
N LEU A 51 -8.47 19.13 -5.98
CA LEU A 51 -8.22 19.66 -4.64
C LEU A 51 -8.13 21.18 -4.62
N ASN A 52 -7.47 21.79 -5.61
CA ASN A 52 -7.42 23.25 -5.79
C ASN A 52 -8.82 23.86 -5.88
N GLU A 53 -9.68 23.29 -6.74
CA GLU A 53 -11.06 23.74 -6.91
C GLU A 53 -11.84 23.71 -5.59
N ILE A 54 -11.70 22.61 -4.84
CA ILE A 54 -12.38 22.42 -3.55
C ILE A 54 -11.85 23.39 -2.49
N ILE A 55 -10.54 23.50 -2.34
CA ILE A 55 -9.90 24.40 -1.37
C ILE A 55 -10.28 25.84 -1.64
N TYR A 56 -10.27 26.25 -2.92
CA TYR A 56 -10.73 27.59 -3.33
C TYR A 56 -12.20 27.83 -2.99
N SER A 57 -13.08 26.86 -3.29
CA SER A 57 -14.52 26.97 -3.01
C SER A 57 -14.86 27.07 -1.52
N LEU A 58 -14.00 26.47 -0.67
CA LEU A 58 -14.14 26.51 0.79
C LEU A 58 -13.43 27.72 1.45
N GLY A 59 -12.85 28.62 0.64
CA GLY A 59 -12.12 29.79 1.15
C GLY A 59 -10.84 29.48 1.93
N ILE A 60 -10.24 28.33 1.68
CA ILE A 60 -8.98 27.89 2.32
C ILE A 60 -7.80 28.45 1.53
N GLN A 61 -6.72 28.83 2.21
CA GLN A 61 -5.51 29.32 1.56
C GLN A 61 -4.83 28.23 0.72
N ASN A 62 -4.42 28.58 -0.51
CA ASN A 62 -3.85 27.63 -1.49
C ASN A 62 -2.49 27.04 -1.10
N ASP A 63 -1.76 27.64 -0.17
CA ASP A 63 -0.46 27.16 0.32
C ASP A 63 -0.53 25.84 1.11
N LYS A 64 -1.73 25.32 1.33
CA LYS A 64 -1.96 24.09 2.11
C LYS A 64 -2.36 22.86 1.29
N ILE A 65 -2.34 22.93 -0.04
CA ILE A 65 -2.77 21.79 -0.90
C ILE A 65 -2.01 20.52 -0.57
N ASP A 66 -0.69 20.54 -0.53
CA ASP A 66 0.13 19.38 -0.26
C ASP A 66 -0.17 18.76 1.11
N LEU A 67 -0.55 19.60 2.08
CA LEU A 67 -0.96 19.15 3.39
C LEU A 67 -2.29 18.36 3.32
N TYR A 68 -3.28 18.88 2.60
CA TYR A 68 -4.56 18.18 2.43
C TYR A 68 -4.42 16.92 1.59
N ASP A 69 -3.61 16.95 0.55
CA ASP A 69 -3.32 15.79 -0.28
C ASP A 69 -2.71 14.64 0.54
N SER A 70 -1.66 14.93 1.27
CA SER A 70 -1.01 13.96 2.17
C SER A 70 -1.95 13.47 3.27
N ALA A 71 -2.77 14.38 3.85
CA ALA A 71 -3.74 14.03 4.87
C ALA A 71 -4.85 13.12 4.35
N ILE A 72 -5.32 13.31 3.11
CA ILE A 72 -6.32 12.45 2.46
C ILE A 72 -5.76 11.04 2.28
N SER A 73 -4.54 10.90 1.76
CA SER A 73 -3.90 9.60 1.60
C SER A 73 -3.72 8.87 2.94
N THR A 74 -3.28 9.60 3.97
CA THR A 74 -3.15 9.05 5.33
C THR A 74 -4.50 8.62 5.87
N TYR A 75 -5.54 9.45 5.74
CA TYR A 75 -6.89 9.16 6.22
C TYR A 75 -7.49 7.92 5.55
N LYS A 76 -7.30 7.75 4.23
CA LYS A 76 -7.73 6.56 3.50
C LYS A 76 -7.02 5.28 4.00
N ASN A 77 -5.72 5.37 4.31
CA ASN A 77 -4.99 4.26 4.90
C ASN A 77 -5.52 3.91 6.30
N GLU A 78 -5.86 4.89 7.12
CA GLU A 78 -6.44 4.68 8.45
C GLU A 78 -7.86 4.10 8.39
N LEU A 79 -8.70 4.55 7.44
CA LEU A 79 -10.01 3.95 7.18
C LEU A 79 -9.91 2.46 6.84
N ALA A 80 -8.90 2.07 6.08
CA ALA A 80 -8.67 0.66 5.77
C ALA A 80 -8.26 -0.16 6.99
N ASN A 81 -7.58 0.46 7.96
CA ASN A 81 -7.08 -0.17 9.17
C ASN A 81 -8.16 -0.29 10.25
N TYR A 82 -8.79 0.82 10.57
CA TYR A 82 -9.68 0.95 11.72
C TYR A 82 -11.17 0.98 11.35
N GLY A 83 -11.50 1.05 10.05
CA GLY A 83 -12.85 1.36 9.60
C GLY A 83 -13.19 2.84 9.83
N GLU A 84 -14.48 3.14 9.97
CA GLU A 84 -14.89 4.50 10.33
C GLU A 84 -14.41 4.85 11.74
N PHE A 85 -13.74 5.98 11.87
CA PHE A 85 -13.28 6.52 13.15
C PHE A 85 -13.63 8.01 13.26
N ASP A 86 -13.75 8.50 14.50
CA ASP A 86 -14.11 9.89 14.77
C ASP A 86 -12.92 10.82 14.49
N CYS A 87 -12.95 11.48 13.34
CA CYS A 87 -12.00 12.52 13.01
C CYS A 87 -12.51 13.87 13.55
N GLN A 88 -11.81 14.42 14.54
CA GLN A 88 -12.21 15.67 15.19
C GLN A 88 -11.98 16.92 14.32
N ASN A 89 -11.20 16.83 13.25
CA ASN A 89 -10.94 17.97 12.35
C ASN A 89 -12.06 18.14 11.32
N ARG A 90 -13.08 18.93 11.66
CA ARG A 90 -14.23 19.18 10.80
C ARG A 90 -13.86 19.83 9.45
N LEU A 91 -12.86 20.71 9.43
CA LEU A 91 -12.43 21.35 8.18
C LEU A 91 -11.83 20.33 7.22
N PHE A 92 -10.96 19.44 7.74
CA PHE A 92 -10.42 18.35 6.95
C PHE A 92 -11.54 17.44 6.41
N LEU A 93 -12.51 17.05 7.25
CA LEU A 93 -13.62 16.22 6.81
C LEU A 93 -14.46 16.88 5.73
N ASN A 94 -14.66 18.20 5.79
CA ASN A 94 -15.37 18.91 4.73
C ASN A 94 -14.62 18.83 3.39
N VAL A 95 -13.27 19.01 3.41
CA VAL A 95 -12.44 18.86 2.21
C VAL A 95 -12.48 17.43 1.70
N PHE A 96 -12.28 16.43 2.58
CA PHE A 96 -12.30 15.03 2.24
C PHE A 96 -13.62 14.60 1.61
N ASN A 97 -14.76 14.97 2.23
CA ASN A 97 -16.08 14.62 1.74
C ASN A 97 -16.39 15.32 0.39
N ALA A 98 -16.02 16.60 0.23
CA ALA A 98 -16.14 17.30 -1.02
C ALA A 98 -15.32 16.63 -2.13
N TYR A 99 -14.09 16.20 -1.81
CA TYR A 99 -13.22 15.48 -2.73
C TYR A 99 -13.82 14.14 -3.15
N GLN A 100 -14.25 13.30 -2.20
CA GLN A 100 -14.87 12.01 -2.50
C GLN A 100 -16.17 12.15 -3.31
N ASN A 101 -17.00 13.15 -2.98
CA ASN A 101 -18.22 13.42 -3.73
C ASN A 101 -17.90 13.84 -5.18
N LYS A 102 -16.91 14.71 -5.38
CA LYS A 102 -16.48 15.13 -6.71
C LYS A 102 -15.97 13.95 -7.55
N LEU A 103 -15.17 13.06 -6.96
CA LEU A 103 -14.72 11.83 -7.62
C LEU A 103 -15.90 10.97 -8.03
N LYS A 104 -16.82 10.73 -7.10
CA LYS A 104 -18.02 9.90 -7.34
C LYS A 104 -18.91 10.47 -8.43
N GLU A 105 -19.21 11.79 -8.42
CA GLU A 105 -20.03 12.47 -9.41
C GLU A 105 -19.47 12.37 -10.83
N GLN A 106 -18.15 12.30 -10.95
CA GLN A 106 -17.45 12.20 -12.23
C GLN A 106 -17.04 10.78 -12.60
N ASN A 107 -17.47 9.78 -11.85
CA ASN A 107 -17.07 8.37 -12.03
C ASN A 107 -15.55 8.17 -12.02
N LEU A 108 -14.86 8.82 -11.06
CA LEU A 108 -13.42 8.82 -10.90
C LEU A 108 -13.03 8.12 -9.61
N ILE A 109 -11.82 7.57 -9.60
CA ILE A 109 -11.12 7.10 -8.40
C ILE A 109 -9.66 7.55 -8.45
N ASP A 110 -9.01 7.69 -7.31
CA ASP A 110 -7.57 7.88 -7.25
C ASP A 110 -6.82 6.58 -6.91
N TYR A 111 -5.50 6.65 -6.84
CA TYR A 111 -4.67 5.47 -6.55
C TYR A 111 -4.91 4.90 -5.14
N ASP A 112 -5.20 5.76 -4.15
CA ASP A 112 -5.50 5.30 -2.79
C ASP A 112 -6.87 4.60 -2.75
N ASP A 113 -7.87 5.14 -3.49
CA ASP A 113 -9.19 4.50 -3.63
C ASP A 113 -9.09 3.13 -4.27
N LEU A 114 -8.17 2.94 -5.21
CA LEU A 114 -7.99 1.66 -5.88
C LEU A 114 -7.71 0.52 -4.88
N LEU A 115 -6.82 0.77 -3.94
CA LEU A 115 -6.50 -0.19 -2.87
C LEU A 115 -7.63 -0.30 -1.86
N LEU A 116 -8.17 0.83 -1.40
CA LEU A 116 -9.22 0.87 -0.40
C LEU A 116 -10.50 0.18 -0.90
N LEU A 117 -10.93 0.49 -2.11
CA LEU A 117 -12.12 -0.09 -2.72
C LEU A 117 -11.97 -1.58 -3.02
N SER A 118 -10.79 -2.02 -3.48
CA SER A 118 -10.54 -3.45 -3.68
C SER A 118 -10.58 -4.23 -2.38
N LEU A 119 -10.00 -3.69 -1.30
CA LEU A 119 -10.05 -4.30 0.01
C LEU A 119 -11.48 -4.35 0.58
N LYS A 120 -12.23 -3.24 0.45
CA LYS A 120 -13.65 -3.16 0.82
C LYS A 120 -14.48 -4.17 0.06
N LEU A 121 -14.33 -4.23 -1.25
CA LEU A 121 -15.04 -5.17 -2.12
C LEU A 121 -14.86 -6.62 -1.65
N LEU A 122 -13.62 -7.02 -1.36
CA LEU A 122 -13.33 -8.38 -0.90
C LEU A 122 -13.86 -8.67 0.51
N LYS A 123 -13.82 -7.68 1.41
CA LYS A 123 -14.34 -7.84 2.78
C LYS A 123 -15.87 -7.94 2.82
N GLU A 124 -16.56 -7.15 2.00
CA GLU A 124 -18.03 -7.07 2.00
C GLU A 124 -18.70 -8.12 1.10
N ASN A 125 -17.93 -8.77 0.21
CA ASN A 125 -18.45 -9.75 -0.74
C ASN A 125 -17.72 -11.10 -0.64
N PRO A 126 -18.19 -12.00 0.24
CA PRO A 126 -17.54 -13.30 0.46
C PRO A 126 -17.43 -14.17 -0.82
N ASP A 127 -18.37 -14.05 -1.74
CA ASP A 127 -18.35 -14.75 -3.04
C ASP A 127 -17.17 -14.33 -3.91
N ILE A 128 -16.87 -13.03 -3.95
CA ILE A 128 -15.71 -12.50 -4.68
C ILE A 128 -14.41 -12.92 -3.99
N LEU A 129 -14.36 -12.82 -2.65
CA LEU A 129 -13.20 -13.25 -1.89
C LEU A 129 -12.90 -14.74 -2.11
N GLU A 130 -13.91 -15.59 -2.02
CA GLU A 130 -13.77 -17.03 -2.24
C GLU A 130 -13.28 -17.33 -3.65
N TYR A 131 -13.80 -16.64 -4.67
CA TYR A 131 -13.32 -16.78 -6.04
C TYR A 131 -11.82 -16.52 -6.14
N TYR A 132 -11.34 -15.38 -5.62
CA TYR A 132 -9.91 -15.04 -5.66
C TYR A 132 -9.08 -16.00 -4.82
N GLN A 133 -9.52 -16.37 -3.64
CA GLN A 133 -8.82 -17.35 -2.80
C GLN A 133 -8.74 -18.75 -3.44
N ASN A 134 -9.67 -19.09 -4.33
CA ASN A 134 -9.63 -20.37 -5.05
C ASN A 134 -8.60 -20.38 -6.18
N ILE A 135 -8.37 -19.24 -6.83
CA ILE A 135 -7.39 -19.15 -7.94
C ILE A 135 -5.99 -18.77 -7.47
N VAL A 136 -5.87 -18.02 -6.37
CA VAL A 136 -4.57 -17.59 -5.82
C VAL A 136 -4.02 -18.68 -4.90
N LYS A 137 -3.11 -19.51 -5.41
CA LYS A 137 -2.51 -20.62 -4.65
C LYS A 137 -1.26 -20.22 -3.87
N ILE A 138 -0.48 -19.30 -4.42
CA ILE A 138 0.77 -18.79 -3.85
C ILE A 138 0.83 -17.30 -4.17
N ILE A 139 1.24 -16.51 -3.19
CA ILE A 139 1.59 -15.10 -3.37
C ILE A 139 3.08 -14.94 -3.10
N ILE A 140 3.77 -14.27 -4.01
CA ILE A 140 5.16 -13.85 -3.81
C ILE A 140 5.18 -12.33 -3.91
N GLU A 141 5.52 -11.68 -2.82
CA GLU A 141 5.68 -10.22 -2.74
C GLU A 141 7.16 -9.87 -2.68
N ASP A 142 7.58 -8.96 -3.54
CA ASP A 142 8.91 -8.38 -3.55
C ASP A 142 8.88 -6.98 -2.93
N GLU A 143 10.01 -6.53 -2.38
CA GLU A 143 10.15 -5.23 -1.67
C GLU A 143 9.10 -5.03 -0.57
N ALA A 144 8.82 -6.09 0.18
CA ALA A 144 7.73 -6.12 1.17
C ALA A 144 7.87 -5.08 2.30
N GLN A 145 9.09 -4.55 2.54
CA GLN A 145 9.32 -3.47 3.50
C GLN A 145 8.68 -2.13 3.10
N ASP A 146 8.39 -1.94 1.80
CA ASP A 146 7.78 -0.72 1.28
C ASP A 146 6.25 -0.79 1.19
N SER A 147 5.66 -1.95 1.49
CA SER A 147 4.21 -2.15 1.41
C SER A 147 3.48 -1.41 2.52
N SER A 148 2.43 -0.68 2.13
CA SER A 148 1.52 -0.02 3.06
C SER A 148 0.63 -1.03 3.80
N PHE A 149 -0.01 -0.59 4.89
CA PHE A 149 -0.95 -1.41 5.65
C PHE A 149 -2.09 -1.98 4.77
N ILE A 150 -2.66 -1.17 3.87
CA ILE A 150 -3.71 -1.62 2.94
C ILE A 150 -3.20 -2.74 2.04
N GLN A 151 -2.01 -2.58 1.48
CA GLN A 151 -1.38 -3.56 0.59
C GLN A 151 -1.14 -4.89 1.32
N GLN A 152 -0.60 -4.82 2.54
CA GLN A 152 -0.38 -6.02 3.36
C GLN A 152 -1.68 -6.74 3.71
N ASN A 153 -2.75 -5.99 4.01
CA ASN A 153 -4.08 -6.56 4.26
C ASN A 153 -4.67 -7.22 3.02
N LEU A 154 -4.54 -6.59 1.86
CA LEU A 154 -5.02 -7.15 0.59
C LEU A 154 -4.32 -8.50 0.30
N ILE A 155 -3.00 -8.56 0.42
CA ILE A 155 -2.20 -9.78 0.26
C ILE A 155 -2.62 -10.85 1.27
N SER A 156 -2.75 -10.49 2.54
CA SER A 156 -3.13 -11.41 3.61
C SER A 156 -4.53 -11.99 3.40
N LEU A 157 -5.47 -11.17 2.94
CA LEU A 157 -6.85 -11.57 2.67
C LEU A 157 -6.91 -12.56 1.50
N LEU A 158 -6.22 -12.26 0.41
CA LEU A 158 -6.16 -13.13 -0.77
C LEU A 158 -5.44 -14.46 -0.49
N GLY A 159 -4.38 -14.44 0.31
CA GLY A 159 -3.62 -15.63 0.70
C GLY A 159 -4.27 -16.45 1.80
N GLY A 160 -5.37 -15.99 2.39
CA GLY A 160 -5.95 -16.54 3.62
C GLY A 160 -6.33 -18.02 3.56
N LYS A 161 -6.78 -18.51 2.41
CA LYS A 161 -7.20 -19.91 2.23
C LYS A 161 -6.04 -20.91 2.30
N TYR A 162 -4.95 -20.65 1.57
CA TYR A 162 -3.82 -21.59 1.47
C TYR A 162 -2.66 -21.22 2.38
N LYS A 163 -2.62 -19.99 2.88
CA LYS A 163 -1.55 -19.43 3.72
C LYS A 163 -0.14 -19.54 3.09
N ASN A 164 -0.09 -19.61 1.77
CA ASN A 164 1.15 -19.69 0.98
C ASN A 164 1.57 -18.28 0.54
N ILE A 165 2.06 -17.50 1.48
CA ILE A 165 2.55 -16.15 1.23
C ILE A 165 4.06 -16.12 1.48
N ILE A 166 4.81 -15.71 0.48
CA ILE A 166 6.26 -15.48 0.54
C ILE A 166 6.47 -13.98 0.39
N ARG A 167 7.15 -13.38 1.35
CA ARG A 167 7.47 -11.96 1.34
C ARG A 167 8.98 -11.77 1.33
N CYS A 168 9.49 -11.14 0.28
CA CYS A 168 10.90 -10.81 0.12
C CYS A 168 11.09 -9.33 0.47
N GLY A 169 12.09 -9.02 1.29
CA GLY A 169 12.36 -7.64 1.66
C GLY A 169 13.55 -7.50 2.58
N ASP A 170 14.04 -6.28 2.72
CA ASP A 170 15.11 -5.90 3.63
C ASP A 170 14.69 -4.69 4.48
N ILE A 171 14.55 -4.90 5.78
CA ILE A 171 14.14 -3.85 6.73
C ILE A 171 15.11 -2.65 6.72
N ASN A 172 16.39 -2.88 6.43
CA ASN A 172 17.38 -1.80 6.35
C ASN A 172 17.22 -0.93 5.09
N GLN A 173 16.48 -1.40 4.09
CA GLN A 173 16.16 -0.66 2.88
C GLN A 173 14.81 0.08 2.95
N ALA A 174 14.11 0.03 4.06
CA ALA A 174 12.84 0.74 4.29
C ALA A 174 13.05 2.25 4.45
N ILE A 175 13.67 2.89 3.45
CA ILE A 175 13.99 4.33 3.46
C ILE A 175 12.77 5.21 3.15
N THR A 176 11.77 4.64 2.48
CA THR A 176 10.55 5.34 2.07
C THR A 176 9.55 5.52 3.21
N SER A 177 9.69 4.77 4.30
CA SER A 177 8.76 4.79 5.45
C SER A 177 8.55 6.16 6.09
N THR A 178 9.46 7.10 5.87
CA THR A 178 9.35 8.49 6.34
C THR A 178 8.47 9.34 5.41
N PHE A 179 8.36 8.98 4.14
CA PHE A 179 7.70 9.76 3.09
C PHE A 179 6.48 9.06 2.50
N THR A 180 6.32 7.76 2.75
CA THR A 180 5.20 6.95 2.27
C THR A 180 4.48 6.28 3.44
N ASN A 181 3.27 5.81 3.19
CA ASN A 181 2.47 5.07 4.17
C ASN A 181 2.94 3.61 4.34
N SER A 182 4.24 3.31 4.14
CA SER A 182 4.76 1.95 4.30
C SER A 182 4.67 1.46 5.75
N ASP A 183 4.24 0.21 5.92
CA ASP A 183 4.07 -0.41 7.23
C ASP A 183 5.18 -1.43 7.52
N VAL A 184 6.34 -0.92 7.89
CA VAL A 184 7.49 -1.75 8.31
C VAL A 184 7.18 -2.59 9.55
N LYS A 185 6.26 -2.13 10.42
CA LYS A 185 5.85 -2.87 11.62
C LYS A 185 5.10 -4.14 11.24
N GLY A 186 4.15 -4.03 10.30
CA GLY A 186 3.42 -5.19 9.77
C GLY A 186 4.35 -6.20 9.10
N PHE A 187 5.34 -5.74 8.33
CA PHE A 187 6.34 -6.66 7.76
C PHE A 187 7.16 -7.37 8.85
N ARG A 188 7.61 -6.67 9.89
CA ARG A 188 8.31 -7.29 11.03
C ARG A 188 7.44 -8.31 11.77
N GLU A 189 6.16 -8.01 11.94
CA GLU A 189 5.21 -8.93 12.58
C GLU A 189 5.00 -10.20 11.73
N PHE A 190 4.89 -10.04 10.41
CA PHE A 190 4.87 -11.17 9.50
C PHE A 190 6.12 -12.04 9.63
N MET A 191 7.31 -11.43 9.69
CA MET A 191 8.56 -12.16 9.88
C MET A 191 8.61 -12.97 11.19
N LYS A 192 8.10 -12.40 12.30
CA LYS A 192 8.06 -13.14 13.59
C LYS A 192 7.20 -14.39 13.54
N ASN A 193 6.12 -14.35 12.74
CA ASN A 193 5.12 -15.42 12.66
C ASN A 193 5.35 -16.38 11.46
N SER A 194 6.46 -16.22 10.73
CA SER A 194 6.77 -16.98 9.52
C SER A 194 8.11 -17.68 9.59
N LYS A 195 8.30 -18.67 8.73
CA LYS A 195 9.62 -19.27 8.53
C LYS A 195 10.51 -18.31 7.75
N ASN A 196 11.58 -17.85 8.36
CA ASN A 196 12.52 -16.93 7.73
C ASN A 196 13.65 -17.68 7.04
N VAL A 197 14.01 -17.21 5.85
CA VAL A 197 15.20 -17.63 5.11
C VAL A 197 16.02 -16.39 4.80
N VAL A 198 17.27 -16.38 5.24
CA VAL A 198 18.17 -15.25 5.01
C VAL A 198 18.93 -15.49 3.71
N MET A 199 18.92 -14.50 2.81
CA MET A 199 19.77 -14.44 1.62
C MET A 199 21.03 -13.66 1.99
N ASP A 200 22.10 -14.35 2.36
CA ASP A 200 23.34 -13.77 2.87
C ASP A 200 24.40 -13.52 1.81
N ARG A 201 24.15 -13.97 0.56
CA ARG A 201 25.09 -13.82 -0.55
C ARG A 201 24.61 -12.78 -1.58
N CYS A 202 25.32 -11.69 -1.66
CA CYS A 202 25.07 -10.69 -2.71
C CYS A 202 25.61 -11.17 -4.06
N GLN A 203 24.76 -11.10 -5.10
CA GLN A 203 25.11 -11.44 -6.49
C GLN A 203 25.25 -10.20 -7.39
N ARG A 204 25.04 -9.00 -6.85
CA ARG A 204 24.95 -7.74 -7.62
C ARG A 204 26.19 -6.86 -7.45
N CYS A 205 26.59 -6.63 -6.19
CA CYS A 205 27.58 -5.62 -5.86
C CYS A 205 28.97 -6.21 -5.70
N SER A 206 30.02 -5.40 -5.96
CA SER A 206 31.39 -5.75 -5.60
C SER A 206 31.59 -5.78 -4.08
N THR A 207 32.63 -6.45 -3.63
CA THR A 207 32.96 -6.55 -2.19
C THR A 207 33.16 -5.17 -1.56
N GLY A 208 33.84 -4.24 -2.23
CA GLY A 208 34.05 -2.89 -1.69
C GLY A 208 32.73 -2.09 -1.44
N VAL A 209 31.74 -2.24 -2.32
CA VAL A 209 30.41 -1.64 -2.12
C VAL A 209 29.69 -2.29 -0.94
N LEU A 210 29.77 -3.61 -0.81
CA LEU A 210 29.18 -4.34 0.30
C LEU A 210 29.81 -3.96 1.64
N ASP A 211 31.15 -3.85 1.69
CA ASP A 211 31.86 -3.47 2.89
C ASP A 211 31.48 -2.05 3.33
N CYS A 212 31.35 -1.11 2.38
CA CYS A 212 30.89 0.24 2.67
C CYS A 212 29.46 0.23 3.24
N ALA A 213 28.52 -0.47 2.60
CA ALA A 213 27.14 -0.57 3.05
C ALA A 213 27.04 -1.22 4.43
N ASN A 214 27.72 -2.34 4.67
CA ASN A 214 27.75 -3.03 5.96
C ASN A 214 28.33 -2.17 7.08
N ASN A 215 29.40 -1.42 6.80
CA ASN A 215 29.99 -0.51 7.77
C ASN A 215 29.06 0.66 8.10
N THR A 216 28.33 1.20 7.12
CA THR A 216 27.32 2.24 7.32
C THR A 216 26.19 1.74 8.21
N VAL A 217 25.66 0.55 7.97
CA VAL A 217 24.61 -0.06 8.83
C VAL A 217 25.11 -0.30 10.25
N LYS A 218 26.33 -0.81 10.42
CA LYS A 218 26.95 -1.02 11.75
C LYS A 218 27.10 0.29 12.50
N TRP A 219 27.60 1.31 11.83
CA TRP A 219 27.75 2.66 12.42
C TRP A 219 26.40 3.24 12.82
N SER A 220 25.40 3.24 11.92
CA SER A 220 24.07 3.73 12.20
C SER A 220 23.38 3.03 13.37
N ASN A 221 23.54 1.72 13.49
CA ASN A 221 22.98 0.95 14.60
C ASN A 221 23.67 1.29 15.94
N LYS A 222 24.98 1.50 15.92
CA LYS A 222 25.75 1.91 17.10
C LYS A 222 25.31 3.28 17.59
N GLU A 223 25.24 4.27 16.71
CA GLU A 223 24.80 5.64 17.02
C GLU A 223 23.37 5.68 17.61
N LYS A 224 22.45 4.90 17.02
CA LYS A 224 21.08 4.79 17.55
C LYS A 224 21.04 4.18 18.94
N TYR A 225 21.85 3.17 19.20
CA TYR A 225 21.93 2.53 20.51
C TYR A 225 22.52 3.48 21.56
N GLU A 226 23.61 4.19 21.23
CA GLU A 226 24.24 5.18 22.11
C GLU A 226 23.27 6.32 22.44
N ALA A 227 22.58 6.90 21.44
CA ALA A 227 21.58 7.94 21.65
C ALA A 227 20.40 7.48 22.53
N PHE A 228 19.95 6.23 22.36
CA PHE A 228 18.87 5.66 23.16
C PHE A 228 19.32 5.37 24.60
N SER A 229 20.55 4.90 24.77
CA SER A 229 21.17 4.66 26.07
C SER A 229 21.30 5.96 26.88
N ASP A 230 21.68 7.05 26.25
CA ASP A 230 21.77 8.37 26.86
C ASP A 230 20.42 8.95 27.30
N LEU A 231 19.34 8.62 26.58
CA LEU A 231 17.98 9.03 26.94
C LEU A 231 17.42 8.25 28.14
N ILE A 232 17.80 6.98 28.29
CA ILE A 232 17.33 6.13 29.40
C ILE A 232 18.10 6.42 30.68
N ASN A 233 19.35 6.86 30.58
CA ASN A 233 20.22 7.13 31.72
C ASN A 233 20.17 8.59 32.22
N ARG A 234 19.30 9.42 31.68
CA ARG A 234 18.97 10.77 32.16
C ARG A 234 17.66 10.78 32.91
#